data_6dc5760e5413b2014a5e497006ffeb12
#
_entry.id   6dc5760e5413b2014a5e497006ffeb12
#
_cell.length_a   1.000
_cell.length_b   1.000
_cell.length_c   1.000
_cell.angle_alpha   90.00
_cell.angle_beta   90.00
_cell.angle_gamma   90.00
#
_symmetry.space_group_name_H-M   'P 1'
#
loop_
_entity.id
_entity.type
_entity.pdbx_description
1 polymer ?
#
loop_
_entity_poly.entity_id
_entity_poly.type
_entity_poly.pdbx_seq_one_letter_code
_entity_poly.pdbx_strand_id
1 'polypeptide(L)'
;MLRQTLLLLNLLGVSTWLGGMFFAYFCLRPAAAQVLQPPQRLPLWSATFARFLPLMAVAVVVILASGLHMLFSVGLGAAPIGWHVMFGVGSVMAVVFGVVYLWVFPRLKARCAASSWPEAGAALHRIRQLVALNLVLGAVVVAAAVSAR
;
A
#
# COMPACT_ATOMS: atom_id res chain seq x y z
N MET A 1 11.16 -8.32 -24.81
CA MET A 1 11.94 -7.33 -24.03
C MET A 1 11.03 -6.42 -23.23
N LEU A 2 10.19 -5.60 -23.88
CA LEU A 2 9.29 -4.67 -23.19
C LEU A 2 8.36 -5.37 -22.17
N ARG A 3 7.72 -6.47 -22.58
CA ARG A 3 6.82 -7.24 -21.71
C ARG A 3 7.54 -7.76 -20.46
N GLN A 4 8.76 -8.27 -20.61
CA GLN A 4 9.56 -8.78 -19.50
C GLN A 4 9.95 -7.66 -18.53
N THR A 5 10.33 -6.49 -19.06
CA THR A 5 10.66 -5.32 -18.26
C THR A 5 9.46 -4.82 -17.49
N LEU A 6 8.29 -4.73 -18.13
CA LEU A 6 7.05 -4.31 -17.48
C LEU A 6 6.62 -5.30 -16.38
N LEU A 7 6.76 -6.59 -16.63
CA LEU A 7 6.47 -7.61 -15.63
C LEU A 7 7.43 -7.50 -14.43
N LEU A 8 8.71 -7.30 -14.69
CA LEU A 8 9.70 -7.09 -13.64
C LEU A 8 9.37 -5.88 -12.78
N LEU A 9 9.07 -4.74 -13.41
CA LEU A 9 8.71 -3.52 -12.70
C LEU A 9 7.43 -3.71 -11.87
N ASN A 10 6.45 -4.40 -12.44
CA ASN A 10 5.21 -4.71 -11.75
C ASN A 10 5.46 -5.58 -10.50
N LEU A 11 6.22 -6.66 -10.65
CA LEU A 11 6.54 -7.57 -9.54
C LEU A 11 7.37 -6.89 -8.46
N LEU A 12 8.36 -6.07 -8.83
CA LEU A 12 9.15 -5.30 -7.87
C LEU A 12 8.27 -4.30 -7.12
N GLY A 13 7.38 -3.62 -7.82
CA GLY A 13 6.44 -2.69 -7.21
C GLY A 13 5.50 -3.37 -6.21
N VAL A 14 4.90 -4.49 -6.61
CA VAL A 14 4.01 -5.28 -5.73
C VAL A 14 4.77 -5.81 -4.52
N SER A 15 5.97 -6.37 -4.72
CA SER A 15 6.79 -6.90 -3.63
C SER A 15 7.17 -5.80 -2.63
N THR A 16 7.55 -4.63 -3.13
CA THR A 16 7.91 -3.49 -2.29
C THR A 16 6.70 -2.99 -1.49
N TRP A 17 5.57 -2.85 -2.14
CA TRP A 17 4.34 -2.35 -1.51
C TRP A 17 3.83 -3.33 -0.45
N LEU A 18 3.60 -4.58 -0.81
CA LEU A 18 3.10 -5.60 0.11
C LEU A 18 4.10 -5.91 1.22
N GLY A 19 5.38 -6.04 0.89
CA GLY A 19 6.44 -6.27 1.86
C GLY A 19 6.58 -5.12 2.85
N GLY A 20 6.51 -3.88 2.38
CA GLY A 20 6.53 -2.70 3.24
C GLY A 20 5.34 -2.64 4.19
N MET A 21 4.13 -2.88 3.69
CA MET A 21 2.92 -2.95 4.52
C MET A 21 2.98 -4.08 5.53
N PHE A 22 3.46 -5.25 5.12
CA PHE A 22 3.62 -6.42 5.99
C PHE A 22 4.58 -6.11 7.13
N PHE A 23 5.75 -5.56 6.82
CA PHE A 23 6.74 -5.17 7.82
C PHE A 23 6.17 -4.13 8.79
N ALA A 24 5.55 -3.09 8.28
CA ALA A 24 4.99 -2.02 9.10
C ALA A 24 3.91 -2.56 10.05
N TYR A 25 3.04 -3.43 9.56
CA TYR A 25 1.91 -3.94 10.33
C TYR A 25 2.34 -5.00 11.35
N PHE A 26 3.16 -5.97 10.96
CA PHE A 26 3.46 -7.14 11.79
C PHE A 26 4.75 -6.99 12.61
N CYS A 27 5.70 -6.18 12.17
CA CYS A 27 6.99 -6.02 12.83
C CYS A 27 7.14 -4.67 13.51
N LEU A 28 7.02 -3.58 12.76
CA LEU A 28 7.27 -2.24 13.29
C LEU A 28 6.22 -1.80 14.30
N ARG A 29 4.95 -2.08 14.03
CA ARG A 29 3.86 -1.69 14.92
C ARG A 29 3.96 -2.29 16.32
N PRO A 30 4.10 -3.63 16.48
CA PRO A 30 4.29 -4.21 17.80
C PRO A 30 5.56 -3.74 18.49
N ALA A 31 6.67 -3.65 17.76
CA ALA A 31 7.95 -3.21 18.32
C ALA A 31 7.88 -1.77 18.81
N ALA A 32 7.31 -0.86 18.04
CA ALA A 32 7.16 0.53 18.44
C ALA A 32 6.23 0.67 19.65
N ALA A 33 5.16 -0.13 19.72
CA ALA A 33 4.24 -0.13 20.85
C ALA A 33 4.91 -0.61 22.15
N GLN A 34 5.84 -1.55 22.07
CA GLN A 34 6.56 -2.07 23.23
C GLN A 34 7.66 -1.13 23.72
N VAL A 35 8.37 -0.47 22.81
CA VAL A 35 9.60 0.28 23.14
C VAL A 35 9.33 1.75 23.39
N LEU A 36 8.31 2.33 22.75
CA LEU A 36 8.07 3.77 22.75
C LEU A 36 6.73 4.13 23.39
N GLN A 37 6.73 5.24 24.13
CA GLN A 37 5.51 5.88 24.60
C GLN A 37 4.84 6.72 23.50
N PRO A 38 3.52 7.02 23.59
CA PRO A 38 2.83 7.77 22.55
C PRO A 38 3.53 9.07 22.09
N PRO A 39 4.10 9.92 22.95
CA PRO A 39 4.80 11.12 22.50
C PRO A 39 6.04 10.87 21.64
N GLN A 40 6.59 9.68 21.66
CA GLN A 40 7.74 9.24 20.84
C GLN A 40 7.30 8.37 19.69
N ARG A 41 6.33 7.49 19.92
CA ARG A 41 5.83 6.52 18.94
C ARG A 41 5.10 7.20 17.78
N LEU A 42 4.23 8.15 18.07
CA LEU A 42 3.43 8.82 17.05
C LEU A 42 4.27 9.67 16.10
N PRO A 43 5.24 10.47 16.58
CA PRO A 43 6.19 11.13 15.69
C PRO A 43 7.04 10.17 14.85
N LEU A 44 7.41 9.01 15.38
CA LEU A 44 8.12 7.97 14.62
C LEU A 44 7.27 7.52 13.43
N TRP A 45 5.99 7.24 13.65
CA TRP A 45 5.08 6.85 12.57
C TRP A 45 4.89 7.96 11.54
N SER A 46 4.74 9.20 11.98
CA SER A 46 4.62 10.34 11.09
C SER A 46 5.86 10.51 10.21
N ALA A 47 7.06 10.41 10.79
CA ALA A 47 8.32 10.48 10.05
C ALA A 47 8.50 9.29 9.09
N THR A 48 8.10 8.10 9.52
CA THR A 48 8.16 6.89 8.70
C THR A 48 7.26 7.01 7.49
N PHE A 49 6.02 7.43 7.68
CA PHE A 49 5.06 7.61 6.57
C PHE A 49 5.45 8.76 5.64
N ALA A 50 6.08 9.81 6.16
CA ALA A 50 6.58 10.90 5.33
C ALA A 50 7.58 10.42 4.28
N ARG A 51 8.30 9.34 4.54
CA ARG A 51 9.25 8.70 3.62
C ARG A 51 8.63 7.54 2.85
N PHE A 52 7.85 6.72 3.54
CA PHE A 52 7.28 5.50 2.98
C PHE A 52 6.19 5.79 1.94
N LEU A 53 5.26 6.68 2.24
CA LEU A 53 4.12 6.94 1.35
C LEU A 53 4.52 7.49 -0.02
N PRO A 54 5.44 8.45 -0.16
CA PRO A 54 5.91 8.87 -1.49
C PRO A 54 6.57 7.74 -2.29
N LEU A 55 7.36 6.89 -1.64
CA LEU A 55 7.97 5.72 -2.30
C LEU A 55 6.89 4.74 -2.77
N MET A 56 5.88 4.51 -1.95
CA MET A 56 4.77 3.64 -2.32
C MET A 56 3.89 4.27 -3.41
N ALA A 57 3.77 5.59 -3.45
CA ALA A 57 3.06 6.28 -4.53
C ALA A 57 3.71 5.98 -5.89
N VAL A 58 5.04 6.03 -5.96
CA VAL A 58 5.78 5.65 -7.17
C VAL A 58 5.53 4.19 -7.51
N ALA A 59 5.60 3.29 -6.53
CA ALA A 59 5.34 1.86 -6.74
C ALA A 59 3.92 1.61 -7.27
N VAL A 60 2.91 2.27 -6.69
CA VAL A 60 1.50 2.15 -7.12
C VAL A 60 1.32 2.60 -8.56
N VAL A 61 1.90 3.75 -8.94
CA VAL A 61 1.85 4.25 -10.32
C VAL A 61 2.50 3.26 -11.28
N VAL A 62 3.67 2.73 -10.95
CA VAL A 62 4.37 1.73 -11.76
C VAL A 62 3.53 0.46 -11.91
N ILE A 63 2.94 -0.04 -10.82
CA ILE A 63 2.09 -1.24 -10.83
C ILE A 63 0.88 -1.05 -11.75
N LEU A 64 0.15 0.05 -11.57
CA LEU A 64 -1.05 0.31 -12.35
C LEU A 64 -0.74 0.57 -13.83
N ALA A 65 0.29 1.36 -14.12
CA ALA A 65 0.68 1.66 -15.50
C ALA A 65 1.16 0.41 -16.23
N SER A 66 2.01 -0.39 -15.62
CA SER A 66 2.51 -1.63 -16.22
C SER A 66 1.42 -2.68 -16.38
N GLY A 67 0.57 -2.83 -15.37
CA GLY A 67 -0.56 -3.75 -15.40
C GLY A 67 -1.57 -3.38 -16.48
N LEU A 68 -1.92 -2.11 -16.59
CA LEU A 68 -2.84 -1.60 -17.60
C LEU A 68 -2.28 -1.79 -19.01
N HIS A 69 -1.00 -1.47 -19.21
CA HIS A 69 -0.34 -1.67 -20.51
C HIS A 69 -0.36 -3.15 -20.92
N MET A 70 -0.04 -4.04 -19.98
CA MET A 70 -0.06 -5.48 -20.23
C MET A 70 -1.46 -5.98 -20.57
N LEU A 71 -2.48 -5.50 -19.86
CA LEU A 71 -3.87 -5.87 -20.11
C LEU A 71 -4.34 -5.44 -21.49
N PHE A 72 -4.03 -4.21 -21.91
CA PHE A 72 -4.38 -3.71 -23.23
C PHE A 72 -3.58 -4.37 -24.36
N SER A 73 -2.32 -4.74 -24.11
CA SER A 73 -1.48 -5.38 -25.14
C SER A 73 -1.99 -6.78 -25.53
N VAL A 74 -2.62 -7.48 -24.60
CA VAL A 74 -3.26 -8.79 -24.85
C VAL A 74 -4.68 -8.64 -25.38
N GLY A 75 -5.33 -7.53 -25.05
CA GLY A 75 -6.72 -7.26 -25.39
C GLY A 75 -7.66 -7.68 -24.27
N LEU A 76 -8.64 -6.80 -23.97
CA LEU A 76 -9.55 -6.98 -22.84
C LEU A 76 -10.37 -8.28 -22.92
N GLY A 77 -10.75 -8.68 -24.14
CA GLY A 77 -11.52 -9.90 -24.34
C GLY A 77 -10.69 -11.19 -24.31
N ALA A 78 -9.39 -11.10 -24.53
CA ALA A 78 -8.48 -12.25 -24.60
C ALA A 78 -7.72 -12.46 -23.27
N ALA A 79 -7.72 -11.46 -22.38
CA ALA A 79 -7.03 -11.54 -21.11
C ALA A 79 -7.72 -12.53 -20.16
N PRO A 80 -6.95 -13.37 -19.42
CA PRO A 80 -7.52 -14.25 -18.41
C PRO A 80 -8.32 -13.47 -17.37
N ILE A 81 -9.38 -14.08 -16.84
CA ILE A 81 -10.24 -13.43 -15.83
C ILE A 81 -9.43 -13.02 -14.60
N GLY A 82 -8.40 -13.78 -14.25
CA GLY A 82 -7.51 -13.44 -13.14
C GLY A 82 -6.82 -12.08 -13.31
N TRP A 83 -6.49 -11.69 -14.54
CA TRP A 83 -5.88 -10.38 -14.81
C TRP A 83 -6.86 -9.23 -14.57
N HIS A 84 -8.13 -9.43 -14.93
CA HIS A 84 -9.18 -8.44 -14.63
C HIS A 84 -9.40 -8.30 -13.12
N VAL A 85 -9.41 -9.43 -12.39
CA VAL A 85 -9.52 -9.42 -10.93
C VAL A 85 -8.32 -8.72 -10.31
N MET A 86 -7.10 -9.03 -10.75
CA MET A 86 -5.88 -8.38 -10.25
C MET A 86 -5.91 -6.87 -10.46
N PHE A 87 -6.29 -6.43 -11.66
CA PHE A 87 -6.35 -4.99 -11.97
C PHE A 87 -7.48 -4.31 -11.18
N GLY A 88 -8.64 -4.92 -11.08
CA GLY A 88 -9.78 -4.38 -10.33
C GLY A 88 -9.47 -4.24 -8.83
N VAL A 89 -8.96 -5.30 -8.21
CA VAL A 89 -8.57 -5.29 -6.79
C VAL A 89 -7.40 -4.33 -6.56
N GLY A 90 -6.40 -4.33 -7.45
CA GLY A 90 -5.27 -3.41 -7.38
C GLY A 90 -5.70 -1.95 -7.47
N SER A 91 -6.70 -1.64 -8.28
CA SER A 91 -7.28 -0.30 -8.37
C SER A 91 -7.97 0.11 -7.07
N VAL A 92 -8.72 -0.80 -6.45
CA VAL A 92 -9.32 -0.57 -5.12
C VAL A 92 -8.24 -0.32 -4.07
N MET A 93 -7.17 -1.11 -4.08
CA MET A 93 -6.02 -0.91 -3.18
C MET A 93 -5.37 0.47 -3.39
N ALA A 94 -5.27 0.93 -4.63
CA ALA A 94 -4.73 2.25 -4.96
C ALA A 94 -5.63 3.38 -4.43
N VAL A 95 -6.95 3.22 -4.49
CA VAL A 95 -7.90 4.18 -3.89
C VAL A 95 -7.73 4.21 -2.37
N VAL A 96 -7.64 3.05 -1.72
CA VAL A 96 -7.39 2.97 -0.27
C VAL A 96 -6.07 3.65 0.09
N PHE A 97 -5.02 3.40 -0.69
CA PHE A 97 -3.73 4.08 -0.52
C PHE A 97 -3.86 5.59 -0.66
N GLY A 98 -4.59 6.05 -1.65
CA GLY A 98 -4.85 7.48 -1.86
C GLY A 98 -5.56 8.13 -0.67
N VAL A 99 -6.54 7.44 -0.09
CA VAL A 99 -7.22 7.91 1.13
C VAL A 99 -6.23 8.01 2.28
N VAL A 100 -5.37 7.02 2.47
CA VAL A 100 -4.33 7.06 3.52
C VAL A 100 -3.38 8.23 3.30
N TYR A 101 -2.86 8.38 2.10
CA TYR A 101 -1.83 9.38 1.81
C TYR A 101 -2.37 10.81 1.82
N LEU A 102 -3.51 11.03 1.16
CA LEU A 102 -4.01 12.39 0.92
C LEU A 102 -4.97 12.88 2.00
N TRP A 103 -5.54 11.98 2.78
CA TRP A 103 -6.57 12.32 3.74
C TRP A 103 -6.18 12.04 5.18
N VAL A 104 -5.80 10.80 5.48
CA VAL A 104 -5.55 10.38 6.87
C VAL A 104 -4.16 10.79 7.35
N PHE A 105 -3.13 10.63 6.51
CA PHE A 105 -1.76 10.99 6.86
C PHE A 105 -1.58 12.48 7.19
N PRO A 106 -2.14 13.43 6.41
CA PRO A 106 -2.06 14.84 6.80
C PRO A 106 -2.66 15.14 8.16
N ARG A 107 -3.72 14.44 8.56
CA ARG A 107 -4.31 14.55 9.89
C ARG A 107 -3.38 14.02 10.97
N LEU A 108 -2.76 12.85 10.75
CA LEU A 108 -1.76 12.31 11.67
C LEU A 108 -0.61 13.31 11.86
N LYS A 109 -0.07 13.84 10.78
CA LYS A 109 1.03 14.81 10.80
C LYS A 109 0.65 16.08 11.56
N ALA A 110 -0.52 16.63 11.28
CA ALA A 110 -1.03 17.84 11.94
C ALA A 110 -1.25 17.61 13.46
N ARG A 111 -1.82 16.47 13.83
CA ARG A 111 -2.08 16.14 15.24
C ARG A 111 -0.79 15.87 16.00
N CYS A 112 0.21 15.23 15.38
CA CYS A 112 1.54 15.07 15.97
C CYS A 112 2.22 16.44 16.20
N ALA A 113 2.14 17.34 15.24
CA ALA A 113 2.71 18.69 15.34
C ALA A 113 2.05 19.50 16.46
N ALA A 114 0.74 19.30 16.71
CA ALA A 114 -0.01 19.93 17.79
C ALA A 114 0.11 19.21 19.13
N SER A 115 0.88 18.12 19.19
CA SER A 115 1.00 17.24 20.39
C SER A 115 -0.36 16.70 20.88
N SER A 116 -1.34 16.58 20.00
CA SER A 116 -2.66 16.01 20.28
C SER A 116 -2.61 14.49 20.17
N TRP A 117 -1.96 13.83 21.14
CA TRP A 117 -1.67 12.40 21.08
C TRP A 117 -2.89 11.50 20.95
N PRO A 118 -4.02 11.72 21.67
CA PRO A 118 -5.22 10.90 21.49
C PRO A 118 -5.78 10.97 20.06
N GLU A 119 -5.81 12.16 19.47
CA GLU A 119 -6.30 12.37 18.10
C GLU A 119 -5.32 11.83 17.05
N ALA A 120 -4.02 12.01 17.28
CA ALA A 120 -2.98 11.42 16.46
C ALA A 120 -3.05 9.88 16.50
N GLY A 121 -3.26 9.32 17.68
CA GLY A 121 -3.45 7.87 17.83
C GLY A 121 -4.68 7.35 17.11
N ALA A 122 -5.78 8.11 17.08
CA ALA A 122 -6.98 7.76 16.33
C ALA A 122 -6.72 7.77 14.82
N ALA A 123 -5.98 8.76 14.30
CA ALA A 123 -5.58 8.82 12.90
C ALA A 123 -4.68 7.62 12.54
N LEU A 124 -3.70 7.30 13.37
CA LEU A 124 -2.82 6.15 13.17
C LEU A 124 -3.61 4.84 13.19
N HIS A 125 -4.58 4.69 14.08
CA HIS A 125 -5.44 3.51 14.13
C HIS A 125 -6.23 3.33 12.83
N ARG A 126 -6.72 4.42 12.24
CA ARG A 126 -7.41 4.39 10.95
C ARG A 126 -6.47 3.97 9.82
N ILE A 127 -5.24 4.49 9.78
CA ILE A 127 -4.22 4.05 8.82
C ILE A 127 -3.96 2.54 8.98
N ARG A 128 -3.84 2.06 10.20
CA ARG A 128 -3.64 0.65 10.50
C ARG A 128 -4.76 -0.22 9.94
N GLN A 129 -6.01 0.18 10.12
CA GLN A 129 -7.16 -0.55 9.58
C GLN A 129 -7.14 -0.59 8.06
N LEU A 130 -6.82 0.53 7.41
CA LEU A 130 -6.74 0.61 5.95
C LEU A 130 -5.55 -0.20 5.39
N VAL A 131 -4.42 -0.21 6.08
CA VAL A 131 -3.27 -1.06 5.73
C VAL A 131 -3.62 -2.53 5.87
N ALA A 132 -4.32 -2.92 6.93
CA ALA A 132 -4.79 -4.30 7.11
C ALA A 132 -5.73 -4.73 5.97
N LEU A 133 -6.66 -3.86 5.58
CA LEU A 133 -7.52 -4.10 4.43
C LEU A 133 -6.70 -4.29 3.14
N ASN A 134 -5.72 -3.44 2.90
CA ASN A 134 -4.86 -3.56 1.72
C ASN A 134 -4.00 -4.83 1.73
N LEU A 135 -3.55 -5.30 2.89
CA LEU A 135 -2.84 -6.57 3.00
C LEU A 135 -3.74 -7.75 2.62
N VAL A 136 -5.00 -7.76 3.05
CA VAL A 136 -5.98 -8.78 2.67
C VAL A 136 -6.25 -8.74 1.17
N LEU A 137 -6.48 -7.55 0.63
CA LEU A 137 -6.66 -7.37 -0.82
C LEU A 137 -5.43 -7.78 -1.61
N GLY A 138 -4.24 -7.50 -1.09
CA GLY A 138 -2.97 -7.94 -1.68
C GLY A 138 -2.84 -9.45 -1.75
N ALA A 139 -3.27 -10.16 -0.70
CA ALA A 139 -3.32 -11.62 -0.70
C ALA A 139 -4.28 -12.14 -1.79
N VAL A 140 -5.42 -11.49 -1.99
CA VAL A 140 -6.37 -11.82 -3.06
C VAL A 140 -5.72 -11.62 -4.44
N VAL A 141 -4.99 -10.52 -4.64
CA VAL A 141 -4.27 -10.24 -5.90
C VAL A 141 -3.25 -11.35 -6.19
N VAL A 142 -2.46 -11.73 -5.20
CA VAL A 142 -1.46 -12.80 -5.35
C VAL A 142 -2.14 -14.14 -5.68
N ALA A 143 -3.22 -14.47 -4.99
CA ALA A 143 -4.00 -15.68 -5.26
C ALA A 143 -4.56 -15.68 -6.70
N ALA A 144 -5.09 -14.55 -7.15
CA ALA A 144 -5.58 -14.40 -8.52
C ALA A 144 -4.45 -14.56 -9.55
N ALA A 145 -3.27 -14.03 -9.26
CA ALA A 145 -2.09 -14.15 -10.12
C ALA A 145 -1.66 -15.63 -10.28
N VAL A 146 -1.66 -16.38 -9.20
CA VAL A 146 -1.31 -17.81 -9.21
C VAL A 146 -2.36 -18.61 -9.95
N SER A 147 -3.64 -18.26 -9.78
CA SER A 147 -4.77 -18.97 -10.41
C SER A 147 -4.94 -18.65 -11.89
N ALA A 148 -4.33 -17.57 -12.38
CA ALA A 148 -4.46 -17.11 -13.77
C ALA A 148 -3.49 -17.80 -14.74
N ARG A 149 -2.85 -18.89 -14.36
CA ARG A 149 -1.92 -19.67 -15.19
C ARG A 149 -2.63 -20.58 -16.19
#